data_5437f4d4b6aa3e075ff2a2aa0dad7d7a
#
_entry.id   5437f4d4b6aa3e075ff2a2aa0dad7d7a
#
_cell.length_a   1.000
_cell.length_b   1.000
_cell.length_c   1.000
_cell.angle_alpha   90.00
_cell.angle_beta   90.00
_cell.angle_gamma   90.00
#
_symmetry.space_group_name_H-M   'P 1'
#
loop_
_entity.id
_entity.type
_entity.pdbx_description
1 polymer ?
#
loop_
_entity_poly.entity_id
_entity_poly.type
_entity_poly.pdbx_seq_one_letter_code
_entity_poly.pdbx_strand_id
1 'polypeptide(L)'
;PRTLEVFFGSVDIKFSPNSVYSTIWGANVTNGDALKNVPITLQVLQLLALKLGKNLDKVLFKAVRNPTGTGSADLFNGFDTIAKTELNAGKLSSDLGNLIKVADILGDNKTINDDNAVDFAQGICEFADEELMSEDKVYLYVPQSFVNLYNRAYLKKFGAVPYNKDYNHLTVEGFSNVEFAVLSNKKDAPFFELTTKSNMLVGVNEANNNDAEQIKVEKYHPFKLDFIATKFFGAQFESINKERALFITDDGTKPLIQKAAASSVSQAEGDQSGKDTTGGESH
;
A
#
# COMPACT_ATOMS: atom_id res chain seq x y z
N PRO A 1 26.94 -2.77 -7.91
CA PRO A 1 25.82 -2.54 -8.83
C PRO A 1 24.62 -3.41 -8.41
N ARG A 2 23.42 -2.87 -8.54
CA ARG A 2 22.17 -3.59 -8.28
C ARG A 2 21.50 -3.91 -9.61
N THR A 3 20.86 -5.06 -9.69
CA THR A 3 20.18 -5.52 -10.91
C THR A 3 18.66 -5.44 -10.70
N LEU A 4 17.96 -4.75 -11.60
CA LEU A 4 16.50 -4.79 -11.66
C LEU A 4 16.09 -5.98 -12.54
N GLU A 5 15.50 -6.98 -11.93
CA GLU A 5 14.94 -8.13 -12.61
C GLU A 5 13.45 -7.92 -12.86
N VAL A 6 13.01 -8.25 -14.08
CA VAL A 6 11.60 -8.23 -14.46
C VAL A 6 11.13 -9.63 -14.80
N PHE A 7 9.93 -9.96 -14.39
CA PHE A 7 9.36 -11.29 -14.54
C PHE A 7 8.12 -11.24 -15.42
N PHE A 8 7.99 -12.26 -16.27
CA PHE A 8 6.84 -12.41 -17.15
C PHE A 8 5.61 -12.85 -16.37
N GLY A 9 4.50 -12.14 -16.55
CA GLY A 9 3.19 -12.50 -16.05
C GLY A 9 2.16 -12.53 -17.19
N SER A 10 1.27 -13.50 -17.18
CA SER A 10 0.16 -13.59 -18.12
C SER A 10 -1.16 -13.76 -17.37
N VAL A 11 -2.21 -13.22 -17.96
CA VAL A 11 -3.59 -13.39 -17.51
C VAL A 11 -4.42 -13.87 -18.69
N ASP A 12 -5.10 -14.98 -18.49
CA ASP A 12 -6.06 -15.56 -19.44
C ASP A 12 -7.43 -15.60 -18.77
N ILE A 13 -8.40 -14.85 -19.33
CA ILE A 13 -9.76 -14.77 -18.79
C ILE A 13 -10.74 -15.08 -19.91
N LYS A 14 -11.49 -16.17 -19.72
CA LYS A 14 -12.56 -16.59 -20.64
C LYS A 14 -13.90 -16.04 -20.16
N PHE A 15 -14.59 -15.35 -21.02
CA PHE A 15 -15.93 -14.85 -20.72
C PHE A 15 -16.90 -14.99 -21.87
N SER A 16 -18.19 -15.05 -21.53
CA SER A 16 -19.26 -15.05 -22.52
C SER A 16 -19.84 -13.64 -22.63
N PRO A 17 -19.89 -13.03 -23.82
CA PRO A 17 -20.55 -11.74 -23.98
C PRO A 17 -21.99 -11.75 -23.50
N ASN A 18 -22.71 -12.87 -23.64
CA ASN A 18 -24.10 -13.00 -23.20
C ASN A 18 -24.25 -12.82 -21.68
N SER A 19 -23.27 -13.20 -20.87
CA SER A 19 -23.29 -12.97 -19.42
C SER A 19 -23.17 -11.48 -19.07
N VAL A 20 -22.54 -10.70 -19.93
CA VAL A 20 -22.40 -9.24 -19.75
C VAL A 20 -23.70 -8.52 -20.13
N TYR A 21 -24.43 -9.04 -21.15
CA TYR A 21 -25.72 -8.47 -21.55
C TYR A 21 -26.83 -8.61 -20.50
N SER A 22 -26.75 -9.60 -19.63
CA SER A 22 -27.70 -9.75 -18.52
C SER A 22 -27.43 -8.82 -17.33
N THR A 23 -26.37 -8.02 -17.40
CA THR A 23 -25.98 -7.06 -16.36
C THR A 23 -26.47 -5.64 -16.71
N ILE A 24 -26.11 -4.66 -15.87
CA ILE A 24 -26.41 -3.21 -16.07
C ILE A 24 -26.01 -2.71 -17.48
N TRP A 25 -25.02 -3.32 -18.10
CA TRP A 25 -24.53 -2.98 -19.45
C TRP A 25 -25.54 -3.34 -20.55
N GLY A 26 -26.37 -4.35 -20.31
CA GLY A 26 -27.43 -4.76 -21.25
C GLY A 26 -28.64 -3.84 -21.26
N ALA A 27 -28.83 -3.01 -20.22
CA ALA A 27 -29.95 -2.07 -20.15
C ALA A 27 -29.92 -0.97 -21.22
N ASN A 28 -28.76 -0.70 -21.80
CA ASN A 28 -28.59 0.28 -22.89
C ASN A 28 -28.81 -0.30 -24.28
N VAL A 29 -29.18 -1.57 -24.36
CA VAL A 29 -29.35 -2.31 -25.60
C VAL A 29 -30.85 -2.45 -25.91
N THR A 30 -31.47 -1.38 -26.41
CA THR A 30 -32.91 -1.36 -26.72
C THR A 30 -33.27 -1.75 -28.15
N ASN A 31 -32.31 -1.89 -29.06
CA ASN A 31 -32.59 -2.25 -30.45
C ASN A 31 -31.58 -3.28 -30.97
N GLY A 32 -31.98 -4.19 -31.86
CA GLY A 32 -31.20 -5.31 -32.38
C GLY A 32 -29.86 -5.00 -33.07
N ASP A 33 -29.48 -3.73 -33.21
CA ASP A 33 -28.19 -3.26 -33.71
C ASP A 33 -27.13 -3.02 -32.62
N ALA A 34 -27.43 -3.34 -31.39
CA ALA A 34 -26.58 -3.08 -30.23
C ALA A 34 -25.22 -3.81 -30.29
N LEU A 35 -25.15 -4.94 -30.95
CA LEU A 35 -23.89 -5.68 -31.17
C LEU A 35 -22.90 -4.91 -32.08
N LYS A 36 -23.40 -3.98 -32.91
CA LYS A 36 -22.56 -3.17 -33.80
C LYS A 36 -22.12 -1.85 -33.21
N ASN A 37 -22.89 -1.28 -32.29
CA ASN A 37 -22.73 0.12 -31.90
C ASN A 37 -22.24 0.34 -30.45
N VAL A 38 -22.23 -0.69 -29.58
CA VAL A 38 -21.70 -0.55 -28.21
C VAL A 38 -20.36 -1.28 -28.14
N PRO A 39 -19.25 -0.57 -27.87
CA PRO A 39 -17.94 -1.19 -27.72
C PRO A 39 -17.83 -1.88 -26.37
N ILE A 40 -18.75 -2.81 -26.05
CA ILE A 40 -18.77 -3.56 -24.79
C ILE A 40 -17.42 -4.26 -24.59
N THR A 41 -16.87 -4.83 -25.65
CA THR A 41 -15.56 -5.47 -25.59
C THR A 41 -14.47 -4.49 -25.13
N LEU A 42 -14.47 -3.27 -25.68
CA LEU A 42 -13.50 -2.23 -25.30
C LEU A 42 -13.68 -1.81 -23.83
N GLN A 43 -14.91 -1.65 -23.38
CA GLN A 43 -15.19 -1.28 -21.98
C GLN A 43 -14.78 -2.38 -21.00
N VAL A 44 -15.05 -3.65 -21.33
CA VAL A 44 -14.59 -4.80 -20.54
C VAL A 44 -13.07 -4.85 -20.50
N LEU A 45 -12.39 -4.62 -21.62
CA LEU A 45 -10.92 -4.56 -21.69
C LEU A 45 -10.35 -3.45 -20.81
N GLN A 46 -10.92 -2.26 -20.87
CA GLN A 46 -10.49 -1.14 -20.01
C GLN A 46 -10.66 -1.46 -18.52
N LEU A 47 -11.79 -2.05 -18.14
CA LEU A 47 -12.01 -2.46 -16.74
C LEU A 47 -11.04 -3.55 -16.27
N LEU A 48 -10.75 -4.53 -17.13
CA LEU A 48 -9.79 -5.58 -16.84
C LEU A 48 -8.37 -5.00 -16.70
N ALA A 49 -7.96 -4.14 -17.62
CA ALA A 49 -6.66 -3.46 -17.56
C ALA A 49 -6.51 -2.61 -16.29
N LEU A 50 -7.54 -1.84 -15.93
CA LEU A 50 -7.57 -1.07 -14.67
C LEU A 50 -7.50 -1.98 -13.45
N LYS A 51 -8.21 -3.11 -13.45
CA LYS A 51 -8.18 -4.06 -12.34
C LYS A 51 -6.80 -4.72 -12.19
N LEU A 52 -6.16 -5.08 -13.31
CA LEU A 52 -4.79 -5.61 -13.30
C LEU A 52 -3.80 -4.59 -12.75
N GLY A 53 -3.85 -3.34 -13.21
CA GLY A 53 -3.03 -2.25 -12.69
C GLY A 53 -3.22 -2.04 -11.19
N LYS A 54 -4.46 -1.97 -10.73
CA LYS A 54 -4.78 -1.87 -9.29
C LYS A 54 -4.31 -3.07 -8.47
N ASN A 55 -4.34 -4.27 -9.03
CA ASN A 55 -3.85 -5.46 -8.33
C ASN A 55 -2.32 -5.43 -8.19
N LEU A 56 -1.58 -5.00 -9.21
CA LEU A 56 -0.14 -4.81 -9.13
C LEU A 56 0.23 -3.71 -8.14
N ASP A 57 -0.46 -2.58 -8.17
CA ASP A 57 -0.25 -1.49 -7.22
C ASP A 57 -0.44 -1.94 -5.76
N LYS A 58 -1.54 -2.67 -5.48
CA LYS A 58 -1.81 -3.19 -4.13
C LYS A 58 -0.71 -4.08 -3.55
N VAL A 59 0.05 -4.75 -4.40
CA VAL A 59 1.08 -5.70 -3.97
C VAL A 59 2.49 -5.16 -4.15
N LEU A 60 2.65 -3.94 -4.68
CA LEU A 60 3.94 -3.34 -5.04
C LEU A 60 4.98 -3.40 -3.91
N PHE A 61 4.57 -3.25 -2.66
CA PHE A 61 5.48 -3.34 -1.52
C PHE A 61 5.61 -4.76 -0.96
N LYS A 62 4.53 -5.52 -0.90
CA LYS A 62 4.42 -6.79 -0.18
C LYS A 62 4.51 -8.06 -1.04
N ALA A 63 4.64 -7.93 -2.35
CA ALA A 63 4.75 -9.07 -3.25
C ALA A 63 5.98 -9.92 -2.92
N VAL A 64 5.82 -11.24 -3.02
CA VAL A 64 6.89 -12.23 -2.82
C VAL A 64 6.90 -13.15 -4.02
N ARG A 65 8.01 -13.15 -4.77
CA ARG A 65 8.16 -13.96 -5.98
C ARG A 65 7.94 -15.44 -5.70
N ASN A 66 6.95 -16.02 -6.38
CA ASN A 66 6.69 -17.46 -6.40
C ASN A 66 6.51 -17.93 -7.85
N PRO A 67 7.47 -18.66 -8.43
CA PRO A 67 7.40 -19.10 -9.84
C PRO A 67 6.19 -19.98 -10.17
N THR A 68 5.61 -20.65 -9.18
CA THR A 68 4.43 -21.52 -9.33
C THR A 68 3.13 -20.85 -8.91
N GLY A 69 3.21 -19.61 -8.40
CA GLY A 69 2.06 -18.84 -7.97
C GLY A 69 1.24 -18.33 -9.14
N THR A 70 -0.02 -18.02 -8.89
CA THR A 70 -0.99 -17.57 -9.91
C THR A 70 -1.52 -16.17 -9.66
N GLY A 71 -1.09 -15.52 -8.58
CA GLY A 71 -1.54 -14.19 -8.17
C GLY A 71 -0.59 -13.07 -8.58
N SER A 72 -1.08 -11.85 -8.62
CA SER A 72 -0.23 -10.67 -8.82
C SER A 72 0.84 -10.52 -7.73
N ALA A 73 0.59 -11.04 -6.52
CA ALA A 73 1.53 -11.02 -5.41
C ALA A 73 2.70 -11.99 -5.59
N ASP A 74 2.56 -12.97 -6.50
CA ASP A 74 3.57 -14.00 -6.76
C ASP A 74 4.50 -13.63 -7.92
N LEU A 75 4.22 -12.52 -8.61
CA LEU A 75 4.90 -12.18 -9.87
C LEU A 75 6.34 -11.69 -9.64
N PHE A 76 6.57 -10.86 -8.62
CA PHE A 76 7.83 -10.18 -8.36
C PHE A 76 8.07 -10.01 -6.86
N ASN A 77 9.26 -9.54 -6.47
CA ASN A 77 9.52 -9.12 -5.11
C ASN A 77 9.20 -7.63 -4.96
N GLY A 78 8.32 -7.31 -4.01
CA GLY A 78 7.97 -5.94 -3.66
C GLY A 78 9.05 -5.25 -2.83
N PHE A 79 8.95 -3.94 -2.66
CA PHE A 79 9.97 -3.13 -1.98
C PHE A 79 10.21 -3.57 -0.52
N ASP A 80 9.17 -3.84 0.27
CA ASP A 80 9.32 -4.34 1.64
C ASP A 80 9.96 -5.74 1.67
N THR A 81 9.66 -6.59 0.68
CA THR A 81 10.27 -7.92 0.54
C THR A 81 11.75 -7.82 0.20
N ILE A 82 12.13 -6.89 -0.67
CA ILE A 82 13.52 -6.61 -1.00
C ILE A 82 14.24 -6.06 0.24
N ALA A 83 13.68 -5.07 0.92
CA ALA A 83 14.24 -4.53 2.15
C ALA A 83 14.46 -5.61 3.22
N LYS A 84 13.49 -6.51 3.40
CA LYS A 84 13.63 -7.67 4.30
C LYS A 84 14.75 -8.61 3.89
N THR A 85 14.90 -8.87 2.60
CA THR A 85 15.98 -9.72 2.08
C THR A 85 17.35 -9.09 2.34
N GLU A 86 17.47 -7.77 2.12
CA GLU A 86 18.71 -7.03 2.37
C GLU A 86 19.03 -6.90 3.88
N LEU A 87 17.98 -6.78 4.72
CA LEU A 87 18.11 -6.83 6.18
C LEU A 87 18.68 -8.19 6.64
N ASN A 88 18.10 -9.29 6.17
CA ASN A 88 18.55 -10.63 6.49
C ASN A 88 19.98 -10.92 5.95
N ALA A 89 20.38 -10.27 4.88
CA ALA A 89 21.73 -10.36 4.32
C ALA A 89 22.75 -9.44 5.03
N GLY A 90 22.33 -8.69 6.06
CA GLY A 90 23.18 -7.75 6.79
C GLY A 90 23.60 -6.50 6.01
N LYS A 91 22.92 -6.21 4.89
CA LYS A 91 23.18 -5.01 4.07
C LYS A 91 22.36 -3.79 4.51
N LEU A 92 21.35 -4.00 5.33
CA LEU A 92 20.67 -2.98 6.10
C LEU A 92 21.02 -3.17 7.56
N SER A 93 21.68 -2.19 8.15
CA SER A 93 22.05 -2.20 9.58
C SER A 93 22.26 -0.79 10.11
N SER A 94 22.12 -0.63 11.42
CA SER A 94 22.42 0.64 12.09
C SER A 94 23.92 1.02 11.95
N ASP A 95 24.81 0.03 11.89
CA ASP A 95 26.24 0.26 11.71
C ASP A 95 26.57 0.85 10.32
N LEU A 96 25.78 0.52 9.30
CA LEU A 96 25.92 1.08 7.97
C LEU A 96 25.21 2.45 7.83
N GLY A 97 24.46 2.88 8.85
CA GLY A 97 23.74 4.15 8.85
C GLY A 97 22.52 4.18 7.91
N ASN A 98 22.13 3.05 7.34
CA ASN A 98 21.00 2.94 6.40
C ASN A 98 19.74 2.29 7.01
N LEU A 99 19.79 1.95 8.30
CA LEU A 99 18.69 1.37 9.06
C LEU A 99 18.57 2.04 10.42
N ILE A 100 17.33 2.33 10.84
CA ILE A 100 17.00 2.80 12.17
C ILE A 100 15.79 2.03 12.72
N LYS A 101 15.79 1.77 14.03
CA LYS A 101 14.67 1.16 14.73
C LYS A 101 13.79 2.20 15.39
N VAL A 102 12.53 1.86 15.64
CA VAL A 102 11.62 2.73 16.41
C VAL A 102 12.19 3.05 17.78
N ALA A 103 12.84 2.07 18.43
CA ALA A 103 13.46 2.24 19.73
C ALA A 103 14.62 3.26 19.75
N ASP A 104 15.35 3.39 18.62
CA ASP A 104 16.46 4.33 18.51
C ASP A 104 15.98 5.79 18.56
N ILE A 105 14.72 6.03 18.12
CA ILE A 105 14.12 7.37 18.12
C ILE A 105 13.28 7.62 19.37
N LEU A 106 12.39 6.68 19.70
CA LEU A 106 11.40 6.87 20.77
C LEU A 106 11.86 6.32 22.12
N GLY A 107 12.89 5.48 22.15
CA GLY A 107 13.33 4.71 23.30
C GLY A 107 12.65 3.34 23.40
N ASP A 108 13.23 2.47 24.24
CA ASP A 108 12.82 1.07 24.37
C ASP A 108 11.34 0.90 24.73
N ASN A 109 10.72 -0.14 24.16
CA ASN A 109 9.33 -0.54 24.42
C ASN A 109 8.26 0.50 24.09
N LYS A 110 8.58 1.55 23.36
CA LYS A 110 7.60 2.52 22.87
C LYS A 110 7.10 2.15 21.50
N THR A 111 5.82 2.38 21.26
CA THR A 111 5.14 2.21 19.98
C THR A 111 4.75 3.57 19.43
N ILE A 112 4.67 3.65 18.11
CA ILE A 112 4.21 4.86 17.42
C ILE A 112 2.72 5.08 17.72
N ASN A 113 2.39 6.24 18.26
CA ASN A 113 1.03 6.61 18.63
C ASN A 113 0.76 8.10 18.36
N ASP A 114 -0.41 8.58 18.78
CA ASP A 114 -0.85 9.96 18.55
C ASP A 114 -0.27 10.99 19.54
N ASP A 115 0.69 10.61 20.38
CA ASP A 115 1.47 11.54 21.21
C ASP A 115 2.88 11.75 20.68
N ASN A 116 3.46 10.74 19.98
CA ASN A 116 4.86 10.74 19.59
C ASN A 116 5.12 10.67 18.08
N ALA A 117 4.08 10.60 17.25
CA ALA A 117 4.26 10.43 15.80
C ALA A 117 4.98 11.63 15.13
N VAL A 118 4.86 12.84 15.68
CA VAL A 118 5.61 14.02 15.18
C VAL A 118 7.08 13.87 15.51
N ASP A 119 7.40 13.57 16.78
CA ASP A 119 8.79 13.39 17.22
C ASP A 119 9.46 12.22 16.48
N PHE A 120 8.69 11.16 16.21
CA PHE A 120 9.17 10.04 15.41
C PHE A 120 9.51 10.43 13.99
N ALA A 121 8.65 11.20 13.30
CA ALA A 121 8.93 11.67 11.94
C ALA A 121 10.13 12.63 11.90
N GLN A 122 10.24 13.53 12.87
CA GLN A 122 11.39 14.42 13.00
C GLN A 122 12.67 13.63 13.27
N GLY A 123 12.63 12.66 14.20
CA GLY A 123 13.77 11.80 14.51
C GLY A 123 14.27 11.01 13.30
N ILE A 124 13.38 10.51 12.43
CA ILE A 124 13.80 9.87 11.16
C ILE A 124 14.64 10.84 10.32
N CYS A 125 14.18 12.09 10.17
CA CYS A 125 14.89 13.10 9.38
C CYS A 125 16.23 13.51 10.01
N GLU A 126 16.31 13.56 11.35
CA GLU A 126 17.54 13.88 12.08
C GLU A 126 18.59 12.76 11.98
N PHE A 127 18.16 11.50 11.88
CA PHE A 127 19.06 10.37 11.70
C PHE A 127 19.50 10.15 10.25
N ALA A 128 18.79 10.74 9.30
CA ALA A 128 19.13 10.63 7.89
C ALA A 128 20.48 11.27 7.58
N ASP A 129 21.18 10.69 6.62
CA ASP A 129 22.45 11.24 6.15
C ASP A 129 22.26 12.64 5.53
N GLU A 130 23.21 13.53 5.76
CA GLU A 130 23.18 14.92 5.26
C GLU A 130 23.10 14.98 3.74
N GLU A 131 23.72 14.02 3.03
CA GLU A 131 23.67 13.96 1.57
C GLU A 131 22.25 13.65 1.08
N LEU A 132 21.57 12.69 1.69
CA LEU A 132 20.16 12.41 1.42
C LEU A 132 19.27 13.63 1.72
N MET A 133 19.51 14.31 2.84
CA MET A 133 18.71 15.47 3.26
C MET A 133 19.03 16.74 2.47
N SER A 134 20.11 16.77 1.70
CA SER A 134 20.46 17.86 0.78
C SER A 134 19.69 17.82 -0.54
N GLU A 135 19.02 16.71 -0.84
CA GLU A 135 18.19 16.58 -2.04
C GLU A 135 17.00 17.55 -2.01
N ASP A 136 16.60 18.06 -3.16
CA ASP A 136 15.48 19.01 -3.29
C ASP A 136 14.17 18.46 -2.73
N LYS A 137 13.93 17.15 -2.93
CA LYS A 137 12.74 16.46 -2.46
C LYS A 137 13.06 15.03 -2.02
N VAL A 138 12.77 14.76 -0.77
CA VAL A 138 12.85 13.45 -0.16
C VAL A 138 11.45 13.01 0.25
N TYR A 139 11.16 11.74 0.11
CA TYR A 139 9.84 11.19 0.43
C TYR A 139 9.94 10.19 1.57
N LEU A 140 9.09 10.39 2.57
CA LEU A 140 8.86 9.40 3.62
C LEU A 140 7.63 8.55 3.23
N TYR A 141 7.90 7.32 2.79
CA TYR A 141 6.88 6.37 2.34
C TYR A 141 6.19 5.70 3.52
N VAL A 142 4.94 6.07 3.75
CA VAL A 142 4.16 5.67 4.93
C VAL A 142 2.72 5.29 4.58
N PRO A 143 2.04 4.48 5.42
CA PRO A 143 0.62 4.24 5.28
C PRO A 143 -0.21 5.45 5.77
N GLN A 144 -1.46 5.55 5.30
CA GLN A 144 -2.41 6.57 5.75
C GLN A 144 -2.62 6.55 7.27
N SER A 145 -2.52 5.38 7.91
CA SER A 145 -2.64 5.25 9.37
C SER A 145 -1.59 6.06 10.12
N PHE A 146 -0.34 6.11 9.60
CA PHE A 146 0.71 6.93 10.19
C PHE A 146 0.41 8.43 10.10
N VAL A 147 -0.01 8.90 8.93
CA VAL A 147 -0.35 10.31 8.72
C VAL A 147 -1.51 10.75 9.63
N ASN A 148 -2.47 9.86 9.86
CA ASN A 148 -3.57 10.14 10.80
C ASN A 148 -3.05 10.26 12.25
N LEU A 149 -2.08 9.45 12.65
CA LEU A 149 -1.41 9.57 13.96
C LEU A 149 -0.61 10.87 14.03
N TYR A 150 0.16 11.17 12.99
CA TYR A 150 0.95 12.39 12.88
C TYR A 150 0.10 13.65 13.03
N ASN A 151 -1.02 13.74 12.30
CA ASN A 151 -1.91 14.89 12.37
C ASN A 151 -2.52 15.06 13.77
N ARG A 152 -2.86 13.96 14.46
CA ARG A 152 -3.36 14.02 15.85
C ARG A 152 -2.26 14.42 16.83
N ALA A 153 -1.07 13.87 16.69
CA ALA A 153 0.09 14.25 17.49
C ALA A 153 0.44 15.72 17.28
N TYR A 154 0.38 16.19 16.04
CA TYR A 154 0.60 17.58 15.70
C TYR A 154 -0.38 18.51 16.42
N LEU A 155 -1.68 18.20 16.35
CA LEU A 155 -2.71 18.97 17.05
C LEU A 155 -2.48 19.00 18.57
N LYS A 156 -2.11 17.87 19.15
CA LYS A 156 -1.82 17.78 20.60
C LYS A 156 -0.58 18.59 20.99
N LYS A 157 0.48 18.51 20.18
CA LYS A 157 1.76 19.15 20.47
C LYS A 157 1.71 20.67 20.31
N PHE A 158 1.04 21.17 19.27
CA PHE A 158 1.05 22.59 18.94
C PHE A 158 -0.25 23.33 19.30
N GLY A 159 -1.29 22.62 19.73
CA GLY A 159 -2.54 23.21 20.23
C GLY A 159 -3.39 23.93 19.18
N ALA A 160 -2.91 24.04 17.96
CA ALA A 160 -3.59 24.69 16.86
C ALA A 160 -3.39 23.87 15.57
N VAL A 161 -4.41 23.89 14.74
CA VAL A 161 -4.26 23.42 13.37
C VAL A 161 -3.47 24.48 12.64
N PRO A 162 -2.31 24.18 12.09
CA PRO A 162 -1.61 25.15 11.27
C PRO A 162 -2.47 25.52 10.07
N TYR A 163 -2.20 26.62 9.47
CA TYR A 163 -2.91 27.32 8.39
C TYR A 163 -3.42 26.47 7.21
N ASN A 164 -3.32 25.16 7.28
CA ASN A 164 -3.79 24.25 6.25
C ASN A 164 -5.25 23.90 6.52
N LYS A 165 -6.16 24.35 5.65
CA LYS A 165 -7.61 24.12 5.72
C LYS A 165 -7.99 22.61 5.77
N ASP A 166 -7.08 21.72 5.39
CA ASP A 166 -7.38 20.31 5.15
C ASP A 166 -6.81 19.36 6.21
N TYR A 167 -6.23 19.84 7.30
CA TYR A 167 -5.60 19.00 8.33
C TYR A 167 -4.54 18.03 7.79
N ASN A 168 -4.02 18.29 6.62
CA ASN A 168 -3.13 17.38 5.93
C ASN A 168 -1.74 18.01 5.83
N HIS A 169 -0.86 17.64 6.75
CA HIS A 169 0.56 17.97 6.65
C HIS A 169 1.20 17.03 5.64
N LEU A 170 1.50 17.55 4.47
CA LEU A 170 2.20 16.82 3.43
C LEU A 170 3.71 16.74 3.68
N THR A 171 4.25 17.63 4.54
CA THR A 171 5.68 17.70 4.88
C THR A 171 5.91 17.37 6.35
N VAL A 172 7.10 16.90 6.69
CA VAL A 172 7.52 16.72 8.07
C VAL A 172 7.82 18.10 8.67
N GLU A 173 7.28 18.37 9.86
CA GLU A 173 7.49 19.65 10.55
C GLU A 173 8.97 19.88 10.83
N GLY A 174 9.47 21.05 10.41
CA GLY A 174 10.90 21.42 10.49
C GLY A 174 11.73 20.99 9.28
N PHE A 175 11.20 20.16 8.37
CA PHE A 175 11.89 19.64 7.20
C PHE A 175 11.06 19.88 5.93
N SER A 176 11.21 21.04 5.32
CA SER A 176 10.38 21.48 4.18
C SER A 176 10.59 20.68 2.90
N ASN A 177 11.73 20.01 2.77
CA ASN A 177 12.09 19.16 1.64
C ASN A 177 11.62 17.71 1.79
N VAL A 178 11.12 17.32 2.99
CA VAL A 178 10.63 15.96 3.26
C VAL A 178 9.12 15.91 3.17
N GLU A 179 8.60 15.24 2.15
CA GLU A 179 7.17 15.06 1.92
C GLU A 179 6.72 13.65 2.33
N PHE A 180 5.49 13.53 2.87
CA PHE A 180 4.88 12.23 3.09
C PHE A 180 4.36 11.64 1.78
N ALA A 181 4.93 10.51 1.37
CA ALA A 181 4.36 9.67 0.31
C ALA A 181 3.35 8.71 0.93
N VAL A 182 2.08 9.12 0.96
CA VAL A 182 1.00 8.37 1.60
C VAL A 182 0.48 7.30 0.67
N LEU A 183 0.70 6.03 1.03
CA LEU A 183 0.39 4.91 0.17
C LEU A 183 -0.59 3.93 0.83
N SER A 184 -1.69 3.63 0.13
CA SER A 184 -2.69 2.67 0.58
C SER A 184 -2.17 1.21 0.58
N ASN A 185 -1.21 0.92 -0.30
CA ASN A 185 -0.57 -0.39 -0.44
C ASN A 185 0.50 -0.67 0.63
N LYS A 186 0.89 0.34 1.45
CA LYS A 186 1.74 0.19 2.65
C LYS A 186 0.98 -0.07 3.94
N LYS A 187 -0.31 -0.36 3.86
CA LYS A 187 -1.06 -0.76 5.04
C LYS A 187 -0.45 -2.00 5.67
N ASP A 188 -0.23 -1.95 7.00
CA ASP A 188 0.40 -2.99 7.80
C ASP A 188 1.86 -3.29 7.34
N ALA A 189 2.56 -2.29 6.78
CA ALA A 189 3.94 -2.44 6.32
C ALA A 189 4.92 -2.58 7.50
N PRO A 190 5.90 -3.49 7.38
CA PRO A 190 6.97 -3.65 8.37
C PRO A 190 8.11 -2.65 8.20
N PHE A 191 8.15 -1.93 7.08
CA PHE A 191 9.14 -0.91 6.78
C PHE A 191 8.49 0.43 6.45
N PHE A 192 9.14 1.52 6.87
CA PHE A 192 9.02 2.82 6.24
C PHE A 192 10.34 3.11 5.54
N GLU A 193 10.30 3.87 4.46
CA GLU A 193 11.49 4.28 3.73
C GLU A 193 11.52 5.79 3.59
N LEU A 194 12.67 6.38 3.89
CA LEU A 194 13.00 7.76 3.57
C LEU A 194 13.97 7.75 2.40
N THR A 195 13.52 8.18 1.24
CA THR A 195 14.33 8.14 0.01
C THR A 195 13.76 9.06 -1.06
N THR A 196 14.54 9.26 -2.13
CA THR A 196 14.07 10.01 -3.30
C THR A 196 13.19 9.13 -4.20
N LYS A 197 12.31 9.74 -4.97
CA LYS A 197 11.46 9.03 -5.92
C LYS A 197 12.27 8.29 -6.99
N SER A 198 13.41 8.84 -7.40
CA SER A 198 14.32 8.26 -8.39
C SER A 198 14.96 6.95 -7.91
N ASN A 199 15.09 6.76 -6.60
CA ASN A 199 15.68 5.55 -6.02
C ASN A 199 14.76 4.32 -6.06
N MET A 200 13.46 4.51 -6.26
CA MET A 200 12.49 3.42 -6.33
C MET A 200 12.17 3.08 -7.78
N LEU A 201 12.81 2.05 -8.31
CA LEU A 201 12.70 1.65 -9.70
C LEU A 201 11.61 0.60 -9.89
N VAL A 202 10.77 0.81 -10.88
CA VAL A 202 9.79 -0.17 -11.35
C VAL A 202 10.12 -0.51 -12.80
N GLY A 203 10.46 -1.78 -13.04
CA GLY A 203 10.73 -2.32 -14.37
C GLY A 203 9.44 -2.81 -15.01
N VAL A 204 9.18 -2.33 -16.21
CA VAL A 204 8.11 -2.81 -17.08
C VAL A 204 8.70 -3.00 -18.48
N ASN A 205 8.09 -3.85 -19.30
CA ASN A 205 8.48 -3.88 -20.69
C ASN A 205 8.11 -2.54 -21.34
N GLU A 206 8.90 -2.15 -22.33
CA GLU A 206 8.78 -0.88 -23.02
C GLU A 206 7.34 -0.72 -23.56
N ALA A 207 6.69 0.34 -23.12
CA ALA A 207 5.37 0.72 -23.59
C ALA A 207 5.54 1.44 -24.93
N ASN A 208 5.88 0.70 -25.98
CA ASN A 208 5.78 1.24 -27.34
C ASN A 208 4.30 1.44 -27.67
N ASN A 209 3.97 2.59 -28.24
CA ASN A 209 2.61 2.92 -28.69
C ASN A 209 2.00 1.91 -29.67
N ASN A 210 2.75 0.91 -30.09
CA ASN A 210 2.35 -0.19 -30.95
C ASN A 210 2.04 -1.51 -30.22
N ASP A 211 2.08 -1.52 -28.87
CA ASP A 211 1.88 -2.73 -28.05
C ASP A 211 0.41 -3.22 -27.96
N ALA A 212 -0.32 -3.09 -29.05
CA ALA A 212 -1.58 -3.81 -29.23
C ALA A 212 -1.42 -5.34 -29.06
N GLU A 213 -0.19 -5.85 -29.10
CA GLU A 213 0.10 -7.28 -28.92
C GLU A 213 0.13 -7.75 -27.46
N GLN A 214 0.27 -6.85 -26.48
CA GLN A 214 0.29 -7.22 -25.07
C GLN A 214 -1.10 -7.53 -24.50
N ILE A 215 -2.14 -7.04 -25.16
CA ILE A 215 -3.53 -7.31 -24.82
C ILE A 215 -4.23 -7.80 -26.07
N LYS A 216 -4.58 -9.09 -26.09
CA LYS A 216 -5.32 -9.72 -27.18
C LYS A 216 -6.69 -10.13 -26.72
N VAL A 217 -7.67 -9.97 -27.60
CA VAL A 217 -8.99 -10.58 -27.47
C VAL A 217 -9.15 -11.51 -28.62
N GLU A 218 -9.27 -12.79 -28.35
CA GLU A 218 -9.47 -13.83 -29.35
C GLU A 218 -10.87 -14.45 -29.22
N LYS A 219 -11.44 -14.79 -30.35
CA LYS A 219 -12.69 -15.53 -30.38
C LYS A 219 -12.40 -17.02 -30.21
N TYR A 220 -12.60 -17.50 -29.01
CA TYR A 220 -12.36 -18.91 -28.66
C TYR A 220 -13.46 -19.85 -29.16
N HIS A 221 -14.73 -19.38 -29.19
CA HIS A 221 -15.89 -20.13 -29.59
C HIS A 221 -16.93 -19.14 -30.16
N PRO A 222 -17.94 -19.54 -30.96
CA PRO A 222 -18.93 -18.62 -31.51
C PRO A 222 -19.54 -17.63 -30.52
N PHE A 223 -19.58 -17.97 -29.22
CA PHE A 223 -20.16 -17.16 -28.16
C PHE A 223 -19.23 -16.97 -26.94
N LYS A 224 -17.92 -17.20 -27.09
CA LYS A 224 -16.94 -17.01 -26.01
C LYS A 224 -15.76 -16.22 -26.50
N LEU A 225 -15.32 -15.27 -25.69
CA LEU A 225 -14.13 -14.46 -25.91
C LEU A 225 -13.07 -14.84 -24.89
N ASP A 226 -11.84 -14.85 -25.34
CA ASP A 226 -10.64 -15.04 -24.54
C ASP A 226 -9.89 -13.73 -24.44
N PHE A 227 -9.64 -13.28 -23.22
CA PHE A 227 -8.85 -12.09 -22.93
C PHE A 227 -7.48 -12.53 -22.44
N ILE A 228 -6.47 -12.27 -23.22
CA ILE A 228 -5.09 -12.58 -22.88
C ILE A 228 -4.35 -11.27 -22.67
N ALA A 229 -3.76 -11.07 -21.51
CA ALA A 229 -2.86 -9.96 -21.22
C ALA A 229 -1.52 -10.49 -20.72
N THR A 230 -0.43 -9.94 -21.25
CA THR A 230 0.93 -10.28 -20.82
C THR A 230 1.65 -9.02 -20.37
N LYS A 231 2.48 -9.15 -19.34
CA LYS A 231 3.29 -8.03 -18.85
C LYS A 231 4.56 -8.52 -18.16
N PHE A 232 5.65 -7.82 -18.40
CA PHE A 232 6.85 -7.93 -17.56
C PHE A 232 6.76 -6.90 -16.44
N PHE A 233 7.08 -7.31 -15.21
CA PHE A 233 7.05 -6.42 -14.06
C PHE A 233 8.12 -6.80 -13.04
N GLY A 234 8.72 -5.80 -12.42
CA GLY A 234 9.69 -5.96 -11.36
C GLY A 234 9.88 -4.67 -10.59
N ALA A 235 10.42 -4.75 -9.39
CA ALA A 235 10.75 -3.61 -8.55
C ALA A 235 12.14 -3.76 -7.97
N GLN A 236 12.86 -2.65 -7.75
CA GLN A 236 14.16 -2.63 -7.12
C GLN A 236 14.50 -1.23 -6.61
N PHE A 237 15.31 -1.13 -5.55
CA PHE A 237 15.96 0.12 -5.17
C PHE A 237 17.21 0.32 -6.02
N GLU A 238 17.44 1.53 -6.51
CA GLU A 238 18.69 1.89 -7.20
C GLU A 238 19.88 1.73 -6.25
N SER A 239 19.75 2.26 -5.04
CA SER A 239 20.74 2.18 -3.98
C SER A 239 20.07 2.00 -2.61
N ILE A 240 20.75 1.30 -1.72
CA ILE A 240 20.38 1.16 -0.30
C ILE A 240 21.42 1.79 0.64
N ASN A 241 22.36 2.56 0.07
CA ASN A 241 23.35 3.28 0.85
C ASN A 241 22.68 4.41 1.65
N LYS A 242 23.28 4.78 2.78
CA LYS A 242 22.76 5.83 3.67
C LYS A 242 22.57 7.18 2.97
N GLU A 243 23.42 7.51 1.99
CA GLU A 243 23.32 8.74 1.20
C GLU A 243 22.10 8.77 0.25
N ARG A 244 21.43 7.62 0.05
CA ARG A 244 20.31 7.50 -0.90
C ARG A 244 19.02 7.00 -0.26
N ALA A 245 19.10 6.28 0.85
CA ALA A 245 17.94 5.72 1.53
C ALA A 245 18.19 5.45 3.00
N LEU A 246 17.19 5.73 3.82
CA LEU A 246 17.11 5.29 5.21
C LEU A 246 15.87 4.39 5.37
N PHE A 247 16.08 3.21 5.93
CA PHE A 247 15.03 2.24 6.20
C PHE A 247 14.67 2.26 7.68
N ILE A 248 13.39 2.21 7.98
CA ILE A 248 12.89 2.23 9.34
C ILE A 248 12.13 0.92 9.59
N THR A 249 12.56 0.12 10.55
CA THR A 249 11.89 -1.11 10.98
C THR A 249 12.40 -1.56 12.34
N ASP A 250 11.60 -2.36 13.06
CA ASP A 250 12.06 -3.03 14.27
C ASP A 250 12.70 -4.38 13.97
N ASP A 251 11.98 -5.24 13.24
CA ASP A 251 12.40 -6.62 12.95
C ASP A 251 12.17 -7.05 11.48
N GLY A 252 11.65 -6.16 10.65
CA GLY A 252 11.33 -6.44 9.24
C GLY A 252 10.15 -7.40 9.03
N THR A 253 9.37 -7.69 10.09
CA THR A 253 8.25 -8.64 10.02
C THR A 253 6.94 -8.09 10.53
N LYS A 254 6.97 -7.35 11.61
CA LYS A 254 5.78 -6.79 12.25
C LYS A 254 5.45 -5.42 11.70
N PRO A 255 4.16 -5.08 11.54
CA PRO A 255 3.74 -3.73 11.17
C PRO A 255 4.26 -2.70 12.17
N LEU A 256 4.84 -1.61 11.67
CA LEU A 256 5.31 -0.50 12.52
C LEU A 256 4.16 0.22 13.22
N ILE A 257 2.99 0.31 12.56
CA ILE A 257 1.78 0.84 13.17
C ILE A 257 0.95 -0.33 13.68
N GLN A 258 0.99 -0.55 14.97
CA GLN A 258 0.13 -1.53 15.63
C GLN A 258 -1.26 -0.94 15.83
N LYS A 259 -2.30 -1.65 15.42
CA LYS A 259 -3.66 -1.31 15.84
C LYS A 259 -3.73 -1.51 17.34
N ALA A 260 -4.16 -0.45 18.08
CA ALA A 260 -4.56 -0.64 19.46
C ALA A 260 -5.53 -1.82 19.50
N ALA A 261 -5.23 -2.81 20.33
CA ALA A 261 -6.15 -3.91 20.57
C ALA A 261 -7.50 -3.28 20.96
N ALA A 262 -8.56 -3.62 20.25
CA ALA A 262 -9.89 -3.17 20.62
C ALA A 262 -10.10 -3.62 22.07
N SER A 263 -10.12 -2.66 22.98
CA SER A 263 -10.48 -2.91 24.36
C SER A 263 -11.86 -3.58 24.31
N SER A 264 -11.93 -4.84 24.70
CA SER A 264 -13.16 -5.54 24.92
C SER A 264 -13.92 -4.72 25.96
N VAL A 265 -14.93 -3.99 25.53
CA VAL A 265 -15.94 -3.44 26.44
C VAL A 265 -16.64 -4.66 26.99
N SER A 266 -16.25 -5.08 28.18
CA SER A 266 -17.01 -6.01 28.98
C SER A 266 -18.34 -5.35 29.26
N GLN A 267 -19.38 -5.80 28.58
CA GLN A 267 -20.74 -5.55 29.02
C GLN A 267 -20.88 -6.17 30.40
N ALA A 268 -20.91 -5.31 31.42
CA ALA A 268 -21.39 -5.70 32.73
C ALA A 268 -22.89 -5.94 32.55
N GLU A 269 -23.27 -7.18 32.41
CA GLU A 269 -24.65 -7.62 32.61
C GLU A 269 -25.00 -7.28 34.05
N GLY A 270 -25.84 -6.25 34.21
CA GLY A 270 -26.47 -5.90 35.47
C GLY A 270 -27.51 -6.98 35.78
N ASP A 271 -27.16 -7.83 36.73
CA ASP A 271 -28.07 -8.76 37.39
C ASP A 271 -29.06 -7.92 38.22
N GLN A 272 -30.26 -7.74 37.70
CA GLN A 272 -31.43 -7.29 38.47
C GLN A 272 -32.27 -8.51 38.86
N SER A 273 -31.85 -9.18 39.91
CA SER A 273 -32.74 -10.08 40.64
C SER A 273 -33.79 -9.25 41.37
N GLY A 274 -34.94 -9.06 40.76
CA GLY A 274 -36.13 -8.57 41.42
C GLY A 274 -36.70 -9.57 42.42
N LYS A 275 -36.62 -9.23 43.65
CA LYS A 275 -37.24 -9.98 44.77
C LYS A 275 -38.70 -9.60 44.81
N ASP A 276 -39.57 -10.49 44.34
CA ASP A 276 -41.00 -10.46 44.62
C ASP A 276 -41.21 -11.01 46.04
N THR A 277 -41.64 -10.19 46.92
CA THR A 277 -42.24 -10.59 48.22
C THR A 277 -43.75 -10.46 48.09
N THR A 278 -44.39 -11.61 48.09
CA THR A 278 -45.79 -11.85 48.35
C THR A 278 -46.18 -11.35 49.72
N GLY A 279 -47.29 -10.67 49.80
CA GLY A 279 -48.05 -10.38 50.97
C GLY A 279 -49.52 -10.35 50.60
N GLY A 280 -50.23 -11.35 51.07
CA GLY A 280 -51.61 -11.65 50.94
C GLY A 280 -52.48 -10.84 51.87
N GLU A 281 -53.72 -11.12 51.72
CA GLU A 281 -54.94 -11.03 52.57
C GLU A 281 -56.06 -10.25 51.91
N SER A 282 -57.03 -11.03 51.57
CA SER A 282 -58.44 -11.15 52.06
C SER A 282 -59.32 -9.90 52.06
N HIS A 283 -60.22 -9.85 51.20
CA HIS A 283 -61.74 -9.94 51.43
C HIS A 283 -62.45 -9.97 50.08
#